data_5924b861b3753b041b0bbc1719f9abc6
#
_entry.id   5924b861b3753b041b0bbc1719f9abc6
#
_cell.length_a   1.000
_cell.length_b   1.000
_cell.length_c   1.000
_cell.angle_alpha   90.00
_cell.angle_beta   90.00
_cell.angle_gamma   90.00
#
_symmetry.space_group_name_H-M   'P 1'
#
loop_
_entity.id
_entity.type
_entity.pdbx_description
1 polymer ?
#
loop_
_entity_poly.entity_id
_entity_poly.type
_entity_poly.pdbx_seq_one_letter_code
_entity_poly.pdbx_strand_id
1 'polypeptide(L)'
;MNPPFDANREDVEMGPVRGSLVAVVVLVACTATSTTTSASSPASSTPPSSAGPSGPAGGRWPTYHGDVTRSGVAAGPSLAGVRHAWTSPQLDGTVYAEPLALGARIITATENDTVYALDAETGTVAWHRHLGTPVDSATLPCGNIVPTSGITATPVADPAAGVLYVAAFLAPAQHELFALRTSNGAVLWHRPIDPPGMDPRTQQLRSALTLANGSVYVAYGGLFGDCGSYHGWVAALAADGSGPLLDYPVPTTNAGGIWAPSGPAVDRDGNLFVATGNSFSADTFDLGDSVIELSPQLKELAFFAPADWAALNTGDVDLGSVGPAIMPDGRLFQIGKGGVGYLLDANDLGGIGGELSSAPVCGGSFGGTAHDGRSVYVPCSDGLVALRVADDGRSFDQVWRSAAFDAGPPIVAGGLVWTVDLSSSALLGFDPARGSEVVRESLDEVSHFASPSSAPGCLFVPTYRSITAFCVAGA
;
A
#
# COMPACT_ATOMS: atom_id res chain seq x y z
N MET A 1 0.97 -17.53 -23.87
CA MET A 1 0.08 -18.35 -23.01
C MET A 1 0.89 -18.64 -21.76
N ASN A 2 0.68 -17.86 -20.72
CA ASN A 2 1.28 -18.12 -19.42
C ASN A 2 0.41 -19.13 -18.68
N PRO A 3 0.97 -20.13 -17.97
CA PRO A 3 0.16 -21.05 -17.18
C PRO A 3 -0.50 -20.30 -16.01
N PRO A 4 -1.69 -20.75 -15.60
CA PRO A 4 -2.34 -20.19 -14.43
C PRO A 4 -1.50 -20.46 -13.17
N PHE A 5 -1.54 -19.54 -12.26
CA PHE A 5 -0.92 -19.62 -10.93
C PHE A 5 -1.59 -20.77 -10.16
N ASP A 6 -0.88 -21.89 -10.03
CA ASP A 6 -1.33 -23.03 -9.24
C ASP A 6 -0.79 -22.86 -7.84
N ALA A 7 -1.64 -22.36 -6.93
CA ALA A 7 -1.35 -22.35 -5.51
C ALA A 7 -1.45 -23.80 -5.00
N ASN A 8 -0.33 -24.44 -4.73
CA ASN A 8 -0.26 -25.76 -4.15
C ASN A 8 -1.09 -25.82 -2.87
N ARG A 9 -2.28 -26.45 -2.96
CA ARG A 9 -3.04 -26.95 -1.83
C ARG A 9 -2.37 -28.24 -1.36
N GLU A 10 -1.63 -28.20 -0.28
CA GLU A 10 -1.43 -29.36 0.55
C GLU A 10 -2.42 -29.30 1.72
N ASP A 11 -3.42 -30.14 1.65
CA ASP A 11 -4.40 -30.36 2.72
C ASP A 11 -3.70 -31.11 3.88
N VAL A 12 -3.37 -30.37 4.93
CA VAL A 12 -2.94 -30.98 6.20
C VAL A 12 -4.15 -31.10 7.12
N GLU A 13 -4.67 -32.33 7.24
CA GLU A 13 -5.68 -32.68 8.23
C GLU A 13 -5.11 -32.55 9.66
N MET A 14 -5.60 -31.58 10.43
CA MET A 14 -5.34 -31.50 11.87
C MET A 14 -6.45 -32.17 12.67
N GLY A 15 -6.12 -33.26 13.33
CA GLY A 15 -6.98 -33.93 14.30
C GLY A 15 -7.13 -33.15 15.63
N PRO A 16 -8.20 -33.38 16.39
CA PRO A 16 -8.55 -32.55 17.54
C PRO A 16 -7.70 -32.85 18.77
N VAL A 17 -7.02 -31.85 19.31
CA VAL A 17 -6.36 -31.90 20.62
C VAL A 17 -7.35 -31.43 21.70
N ARG A 18 -7.71 -32.37 22.61
CA ARG A 18 -8.49 -32.07 23.82
C ARG A 18 -7.53 -31.59 24.91
N GLY A 19 -7.71 -30.37 25.37
CA GLY A 19 -7.03 -29.80 26.54
C GLY A 19 -8.00 -29.35 27.60
N SER A 20 -7.86 -29.89 28.81
CA SER A 20 -8.72 -29.66 29.97
C SER A 20 -8.47 -28.31 30.61
N LEU A 21 -9.55 -27.57 30.91
CA LEU A 21 -9.53 -26.34 31.72
C LEU A 21 -9.42 -26.70 33.21
N VAL A 22 -8.52 -25.98 33.91
CA VAL A 22 -8.57 -25.83 35.37
C VAL A 22 -8.70 -24.33 35.66
N ALA A 23 -9.85 -23.95 36.24
CA ALA A 23 -10.12 -22.59 36.68
C ALA A 23 -9.70 -22.44 38.17
N VAL A 24 -8.88 -21.41 38.46
CA VAL A 24 -8.65 -20.94 39.83
C VAL A 24 -9.21 -19.54 39.96
N VAL A 25 -10.21 -19.39 40.80
CA VAL A 25 -10.79 -18.08 41.17
C VAL A 25 -10.12 -17.60 42.45
N VAL A 26 -9.53 -16.41 42.42
CA VAL A 26 -9.09 -15.68 43.62
C VAL A 26 -9.87 -14.36 43.69
N LEU A 27 -10.73 -14.23 44.71
CA LEU A 27 -11.42 -13.00 45.06
C LEU A 27 -10.55 -12.20 46.03
N VAL A 28 -10.25 -10.96 45.69
CA VAL A 28 -9.75 -9.97 46.65
C VAL A 28 -10.68 -8.76 46.63
N ALA A 29 -11.28 -8.50 47.78
CA ALA A 29 -12.13 -7.33 48.03
C ALA A 29 -11.26 -6.21 48.60
N CYS A 30 -11.28 -5.01 48.02
CA CYS A 30 -10.77 -3.78 48.62
C CYS A 30 -11.88 -2.73 48.66
N THR A 31 -12.19 -2.28 49.89
CA THR A 31 -13.09 -1.17 50.19
C THR A 31 -12.40 0.17 49.97
N ALA A 32 -13.03 1.08 49.26
CA ALA A 32 -12.56 2.45 49.08
C ALA A 32 -13.55 3.43 49.71
N THR A 33 -13.00 4.28 50.56
CA THR A 33 -13.66 5.39 51.27
C THR A 33 -13.72 6.63 50.38
N SER A 34 -14.89 7.20 50.18
CA SER A 34 -15.15 8.42 49.41
C SER A 34 -14.98 9.66 50.25
N THR A 35 -14.16 10.60 49.78
CA THR A 35 -14.14 11.99 50.25
C THR A 35 -14.64 12.91 49.13
N THR A 36 -15.72 13.61 49.40
CA THR A 36 -16.32 14.63 48.52
C THR A 36 -15.61 15.98 48.73
N THR A 37 -15.08 16.53 47.67
CA THR A 37 -14.69 17.95 47.60
C THR A 37 -15.41 18.61 46.42
N SER A 38 -16.21 19.63 46.73
CA SER A 38 -16.90 20.47 45.77
C SER A 38 -15.92 21.45 45.13
N ALA A 39 -15.86 21.47 43.80
CA ALA A 39 -15.18 22.51 43.04
C ALA A 39 -16.08 23.06 41.96
N SER A 40 -16.13 24.37 41.89
CA SER A 40 -16.91 25.24 41.03
C SER A 40 -16.55 25.07 39.54
N SER A 41 -17.55 25.06 38.67
CA SER A 41 -17.45 24.96 37.20
C SER A 41 -16.80 26.20 36.60
N PRO A 42 -15.85 26.08 35.67
CA PRO A 42 -15.54 27.10 34.68
C PRO A 42 -16.35 26.91 33.37
N ALA A 43 -16.57 28.04 32.72
CA ALA A 43 -17.36 28.19 31.53
C ALA A 43 -16.97 27.27 30.35
N SER A 44 -17.99 26.73 29.69
CA SER A 44 -17.91 25.93 28.49
C SER A 44 -17.33 26.75 27.33
N SER A 45 -16.11 26.48 26.94
CA SER A 45 -15.58 26.83 25.62
C SER A 45 -15.78 25.61 24.69
N THR A 46 -16.65 25.78 23.70
CA THR A 46 -16.84 24.82 22.61
C THR A 46 -15.51 24.56 21.91
N PRO A 47 -15.01 23.32 21.80
CA PRO A 47 -13.83 23.08 20.99
C PRO A 47 -14.17 23.31 19.51
N PRO A 48 -13.22 23.77 18.69
CA PRO A 48 -13.42 23.86 17.26
C PRO A 48 -13.66 22.45 16.71
N SER A 49 -14.68 22.35 15.86
CA SER A 49 -15.02 21.14 15.10
C SER A 49 -13.75 20.68 14.37
N SER A 50 -13.23 19.52 14.72
CA SER A 50 -12.18 18.85 13.97
C SER A 50 -12.77 18.50 12.60
N ALA A 51 -12.39 19.27 11.57
CA ALA A 51 -12.60 18.87 10.20
C ALA A 51 -11.86 17.52 10.04
N GLY A 52 -12.59 16.47 9.67
CA GLY A 52 -11.99 15.19 9.27
C GLY A 52 -11.05 15.41 8.09
N PRO A 53 -10.15 14.46 7.81
CA PRO A 53 -9.21 14.57 6.71
C PRO A 53 -9.99 14.79 5.43
N SER A 54 -9.86 16.00 4.86
CA SER A 54 -10.30 16.28 3.51
C SER A 54 -9.38 15.49 2.59
N GLY A 55 -9.93 14.63 1.74
CA GLY A 55 -9.18 13.99 0.65
C GLY A 55 -8.36 15.02 -0.14
N PRO A 56 -7.42 14.59 -1.00
CA PRO A 56 -6.44 15.47 -1.63
C PRO A 56 -7.11 16.69 -2.25
N ALA A 57 -6.63 17.89 -1.84
CA ALA A 57 -7.24 19.15 -2.20
C ALA A 57 -7.26 19.33 -3.73
N GLY A 58 -8.45 19.53 -4.30
CA GLY A 58 -8.64 19.86 -5.71
C GLY A 58 -8.75 18.66 -6.66
N GLY A 59 -9.19 17.47 -6.20
CA GLY A 59 -9.45 16.32 -7.08
C GLY A 59 -8.18 15.77 -7.73
N ARG A 60 -7.05 15.78 -7.01
CA ARG A 60 -5.78 15.23 -7.43
C ARG A 60 -5.50 13.92 -6.71
N TRP A 61 -4.81 13.00 -7.40
CA TRP A 61 -4.35 11.72 -6.88
C TRP A 61 -2.84 11.62 -7.12
N PRO A 62 -2.01 12.30 -6.29
CA PRO A 62 -0.60 12.53 -6.58
C PRO A 62 0.33 11.40 -6.15
N THR A 63 -0.14 10.40 -5.44
CA THR A 63 0.60 9.26 -4.91
C THR A 63 -0.33 8.05 -4.81
N TYR A 64 0.23 6.88 -4.55
CA TYR A 64 -0.54 5.66 -4.28
C TYR A 64 -1.58 5.89 -3.19
N HIS A 65 -2.84 5.48 -3.45
CA HIS A 65 -4.00 5.70 -2.58
C HIS A 65 -4.24 7.17 -2.19
N GLY A 66 -3.79 8.11 -3.04
CA GLY A 66 -4.14 9.52 -3.00
C GLY A 66 -3.39 10.38 -1.98
N ASP A 67 -2.93 9.82 -0.86
CA ASP A 67 -2.22 10.55 0.19
C ASP A 67 -1.14 9.71 0.89
N VAL A 68 -0.34 10.35 1.74
CA VAL A 68 0.79 9.70 2.41
C VAL A 68 0.37 8.77 3.55
N THR A 69 -0.85 8.85 4.06
CA THR A 69 -1.40 7.91 5.06
C THR A 69 -1.94 6.63 4.43
N ARG A 70 -2.00 6.60 3.08
CA ARG A 70 -2.54 5.49 2.27
C ARG A 70 -4.04 5.29 2.49
N SER A 71 -4.78 6.40 2.64
CA SER A 71 -6.23 6.34 2.91
C SER A 71 -7.04 5.72 1.78
N GLY A 72 -6.65 5.93 0.54
CA GLY A 72 -7.41 5.48 -0.61
C GLY A 72 -8.73 6.23 -0.82
N VAL A 73 -8.88 7.45 -0.28
CA VAL A 73 -10.16 8.19 -0.31
C VAL A 73 -10.10 9.37 -1.26
N ALA A 74 -11.06 9.47 -2.16
CA ALA A 74 -11.29 10.64 -2.99
C ALA A 74 -12.65 11.27 -2.70
N ALA A 75 -12.64 12.58 -2.42
CA ALA A 75 -13.87 13.37 -2.43
C ALA A 75 -14.31 13.68 -3.87
N GLY A 76 -15.61 13.64 -4.14
CA GLY A 76 -16.11 13.93 -5.48
C GLY A 76 -17.60 13.64 -5.66
N PRO A 77 -18.11 13.83 -6.89
CA PRO A 77 -19.48 13.47 -7.23
C PRO A 77 -19.68 11.96 -7.18
N SER A 78 -20.95 11.54 -7.12
CA SER A 78 -21.28 10.10 -7.15
C SER A 78 -20.76 9.43 -8.42
N LEU A 79 -20.14 8.27 -8.24
CA LEU A 79 -19.60 7.44 -9.33
C LEU A 79 -20.48 6.21 -9.65
N ALA A 80 -21.69 6.10 -9.07
CA ALA A 80 -22.58 4.98 -9.32
C ALA A 80 -23.06 4.85 -10.79
N GLY A 81 -22.89 5.90 -11.56
CA GLY A 81 -23.27 5.95 -12.99
C GLY A 81 -22.09 5.95 -13.96
N VAL A 82 -20.88 5.56 -13.51
CA VAL A 82 -19.72 5.50 -14.42
C VAL A 82 -19.93 4.50 -15.57
N ARG A 83 -19.34 4.82 -16.70
CA ARG A 83 -19.26 3.98 -17.90
C ARG A 83 -17.89 4.13 -18.51
N HIS A 84 -17.47 3.13 -19.26
CA HIS A 84 -16.26 3.23 -20.06
C HIS A 84 -16.23 4.54 -20.84
N ALA A 85 -15.20 5.35 -20.65
CA ALA A 85 -14.99 6.62 -21.34
C ALA A 85 -13.96 6.47 -22.44
N TRP A 86 -12.79 5.90 -22.11
CA TRP A 86 -11.71 5.64 -23.06
C TRP A 86 -10.75 4.58 -22.53
N THR A 87 -10.03 3.94 -23.45
CA THR A 87 -8.82 3.17 -23.16
C THR A 87 -7.68 3.82 -23.91
N SER A 88 -6.53 4.02 -23.27
CA SER A 88 -5.36 4.61 -23.90
C SER A 88 -4.83 3.74 -25.05
N PRO A 89 -4.02 4.30 -25.96
CA PRO A 89 -3.20 3.46 -26.84
C PRO A 89 -2.37 2.46 -26.04
N GLN A 90 -2.01 1.34 -26.68
CA GLN A 90 -1.10 0.38 -26.08
C GLN A 90 0.25 1.03 -25.76
N LEU A 91 0.69 0.88 -24.51
CA LEU A 91 1.98 1.38 -24.01
C LEU A 91 3.10 0.40 -24.33
N ASP A 92 4.35 0.83 -24.18
CA ASP A 92 5.53 0.08 -24.59
C ASP A 92 5.97 -1.04 -23.63
N GLY A 93 5.38 -1.13 -22.43
CA GLY A 93 5.65 -2.16 -21.43
C GLY A 93 4.46 -2.41 -20.52
N THR A 94 4.56 -3.42 -19.66
CA THR A 94 3.56 -3.74 -18.64
C THR A 94 3.44 -2.61 -17.64
N VAL A 95 2.21 -2.34 -17.17
CA VAL A 95 1.91 -1.33 -16.14
C VAL A 95 1.58 -2.04 -14.84
N TYR A 96 2.42 -1.83 -13.81
CA TYR A 96 2.15 -2.24 -12.42
C TYR A 96 1.80 -1.05 -11.54
N ALA A 97 2.27 0.14 -11.91
CA ALA A 97 2.04 1.37 -11.17
C ALA A 97 0.55 1.76 -11.12
N GLU A 98 0.07 2.21 -9.96
CA GLU A 98 -1.22 2.88 -9.86
C GLU A 98 -1.19 4.18 -10.68
N PRO A 99 -2.18 4.48 -11.53
CA PRO A 99 -2.21 5.72 -12.29
C PRO A 99 -2.37 6.93 -11.37
N LEU A 100 -1.58 7.99 -11.57
CA LEU A 100 -1.75 9.24 -10.83
C LEU A 100 -2.63 10.21 -11.64
N ALA A 101 -3.59 10.87 -10.97
CA ALA A 101 -4.40 11.91 -11.59
C ALA A 101 -3.92 13.30 -11.16
N LEU A 102 -3.39 14.07 -12.11
CA LEU A 102 -2.79 15.39 -11.90
C LEU A 102 -3.51 16.46 -12.72
N GLY A 103 -4.77 16.72 -12.38
CA GLY A 103 -5.64 17.63 -13.15
C GLY A 103 -5.96 17.08 -14.53
N ALA A 104 -5.56 17.76 -15.60
CA ALA A 104 -5.82 17.31 -16.97
C ALA A 104 -4.89 16.18 -17.45
N ARG A 105 -4.10 15.58 -16.58
CA ARG A 105 -3.15 14.52 -16.94
C ARG A 105 -3.29 13.30 -16.05
N ILE A 106 -3.24 12.12 -16.68
CA ILE A 106 -3.07 10.83 -16.01
C ILE A 106 -1.64 10.38 -16.26
N ILE A 107 -0.89 10.16 -15.17
CA ILE A 107 0.49 9.70 -15.23
C ILE A 107 0.52 8.20 -14.98
N THR A 108 1.28 7.48 -15.78
CA THR A 108 1.59 6.07 -15.59
C THR A 108 3.01 5.76 -16.03
N ALA A 109 3.53 4.60 -15.65
CA ALA A 109 4.86 4.16 -16.00
C ALA A 109 4.86 2.66 -16.37
N THR A 110 5.87 2.25 -17.13
CA THR A 110 5.96 0.89 -17.67
C THR A 110 7.27 0.20 -17.30
N GLU A 111 7.27 -1.12 -17.37
CA GLU A 111 8.47 -1.95 -17.21
C GLU A 111 9.49 -1.77 -18.37
N ASN A 112 9.20 -0.90 -19.32
CA ASN A 112 10.18 -0.45 -20.33
C ASN A 112 10.84 0.89 -19.96
N ASP A 113 10.86 1.25 -18.66
CA ASP A 113 11.40 2.53 -18.15
C ASP A 113 10.85 3.77 -18.87
N THR A 114 9.58 3.72 -19.26
CA THR A 114 8.90 4.84 -19.89
C THR A 114 7.79 5.39 -19.02
N VAL A 115 7.83 6.70 -18.81
CA VAL A 115 6.76 7.45 -18.15
C VAL A 115 5.86 8.08 -19.19
N TYR A 116 4.55 7.93 -19.02
CA TYR A 116 3.53 8.51 -19.89
C TYR A 116 2.67 9.52 -19.13
N ALA A 117 2.32 10.61 -19.78
CA ALA A 117 1.22 11.46 -19.39
C ALA A 117 0.14 11.38 -20.47
N LEU A 118 -1.02 10.91 -20.06
CA LEU A 118 -2.18 10.83 -20.91
C LEU A 118 -3.08 12.05 -20.66
N ASP A 119 -3.82 12.45 -21.66
CA ASP A 119 -4.89 13.44 -21.52
C ASP A 119 -6.04 12.80 -20.75
N ALA A 120 -6.51 13.43 -19.68
CA ALA A 120 -7.50 12.84 -18.78
C ALA A 120 -8.90 12.69 -19.43
N GLU A 121 -9.22 13.50 -20.44
CA GLU A 121 -10.52 13.45 -21.13
C GLU A 121 -10.55 12.44 -22.28
N THR A 122 -9.39 12.22 -22.93
CA THR A 122 -9.34 11.46 -24.20
C THR A 122 -8.48 10.21 -24.15
N GLY A 123 -7.65 10.03 -23.12
CA GLY A 123 -6.67 8.94 -23.01
C GLY A 123 -5.52 9.03 -23.99
N THR A 124 -5.44 10.07 -24.81
CA THR A 124 -4.35 10.25 -25.78
C THR A 124 -3.03 10.60 -25.10
N VAL A 125 -1.90 10.15 -25.65
CA VAL A 125 -0.58 10.48 -25.11
C VAL A 125 -0.27 11.96 -25.32
N ALA A 126 -0.18 12.72 -24.22
CA ALA A 126 0.21 14.12 -24.25
C ALA A 126 1.74 14.28 -24.32
N TRP A 127 2.46 13.45 -23.56
CA TRP A 127 3.90 13.29 -23.64
C TRP A 127 4.33 11.93 -23.09
N HIS A 128 5.48 11.46 -23.48
CA HIS A 128 6.16 10.32 -22.87
C HIS A 128 7.64 10.61 -22.68
N ARG A 129 8.28 9.91 -21.74
CA ARG A 129 9.70 10.00 -21.45
C ARG A 129 10.27 8.62 -21.15
N HIS A 130 11.11 8.13 -22.07
CA HIS A 130 11.94 6.95 -21.83
C HIS A 130 13.17 7.37 -21.03
N LEU A 131 13.41 6.69 -19.88
CA LEU A 131 14.44 7.11 -18.91
C LEU A 131 15.77 6.41 -19.13
N GLY A 132 15.76 5.23 -19.73
CA GLY A 132 16.96 4.44 -20.02
C GLY A 132 16.62 3.01 -20.41
N THR A 133 17.61 2.20 -20.68
CA THR A 133 17.41 0.79 -21.03
C THR A 133 17.02 -0.01 -19.77
N PRO A 134 15.84 -0.64 -19.69
CA PRO A 134 15.45 -1.45 -18.54
C PRO A 134 16.34 -2.69 -18.43
N VAL A 135 16.36 -3.29 -17.25
CA VAL A 135 17.08 -4.54 -17.04
C VAL A 135 16.41 -5.69 -17.78
N ASP A 136 17.18 -6.45 -18.54
CA ASP A 136 16.72 -7.72 -19.11
C ASP A 136 16.53 -8.73 -17.95
N SER A 137 15.29 -9.13 -17.71
CA SER A 137 14.93 -10.03 -16.61
C SER A 137 15.64 -11.39 -16.69
N ALA A 138 16.07 -11.82 -17.88
CA ALA A 138 16.85 -13.05 -18.05
C ALA A 138 18.26 -12.95 -17.42
N THR A 139 18.72 -11.77 -17.07
CA THR A 139 20.03 -11.54 -16.40
C THR A 139 19.91 -11.52 -14.87
N LEU A 140 18.68 -11.52 -14.35
CA LEU A 140 18.41 -11.58 -12.91
C LEU A 140 18.40 -13.03 -12.41
N PRO A 141 18.71 -13.28 -11.12
CA PRO A 141 18.79 -14.65 -10.61
C PRO A 141 17.42 -15.35 -10.54
N CYS A 142 16.33 -14.61 -10.42
CA CYS A 142 14.94 -15.04 -10.52
C CYS A 142 14.03 -13.85 -10.76
N GLY A 143 12.72 -13.98 -10.52
CA GLY A 143 11.73 -12.94 -10.72
C GLY A 143 10.63 -13.39 -11.69
N ASN A 144 9.49 -12.69 -11.65
CA ASN A 144 8.33 -12.97 -12.50
C ASN A 144 7.93 -11.78 -13.40
N ILE A 145 8.65 -10.66 -13.33
CA ILE A 145 8.45 -9.51 -14.21
C ILE A 145 9.31 -9.71 -15.46
N VAL A 146 8.68 -9.96 -16.59
CA VAL A 146 9.34 -10.34 -17.85
C VAL A 146 8.70 -9.61 -19.05
N PRO A 147 9.44 -9.36 -20.12
CA PRO A 147 10.85 -9.71 -20.42
C PRO A 147 11.85 -8.71 -19.80
N THR A 148 11.36 -7.54 -19.34
CA THR A 148 12.17 -6.49 -18.74
C THR A 148 11.64 -6.13 -17.37
N SER A 149 12.50 -5.75 -16.45
CA SER A 149 12.17 -5.14 -15.17
C SER A 149 12.67 -3.69 -15.17
N GLY A 150 11.75 -2.76 -15.03
CA GLY A 150 12.00 -1.32 -15.13
C GLY A 150 11.27 -0.55 -14.04
N ILE A 151 10.25 0.27 -14.39
CA ILE A 151 9.48 1.04 -13.41
C ILE A 151 8.28 0.21 -12.93
N THR A 152 8.46 -0.50 -11.83
CA THR A 152 7.40 -1.28 -11.17
C THR A 152 6.66 -0.44 -10.11
N ALA A 153 7.38 0.41 -9.39
CA ALA A 153 6.84 1.25 -8.32
C ALA A 153 5.90 2.35 -8.84
N THR A 154 4.83 2.61 -8.11
CA THR A 154 4.01 3.81 -8.37
C THR A 154 4.82 5.08 -8.09
N PRO A 155 4.93 6.00 -9.06
CA PRO A 155 5.57 7.30 -8.88
C PRO A 155 4.87 8.15 -7.81
N VAL A 156 5.52 9.26 -7.41
CA VAL A 156 4.90 10.28 -6.56
C VAL A 156 5.09 11.67 -7.16
N ALA A 157 4.06 12.49 -7.10
CA ALA A 157 4.12 13.86 -7.61
C ALA A 157 4.10 14.88 -6.48
N ASP A 158 4.81 15.99 -6.71
CA ASP A 158 4.58 17.26 -6.01
C ASP A 158 3.81 18.20 -6.96
N PRO A 159 2.48 18.28 -6.82
CA PRO A 159 1.69 19.14 -7.69
C PRO A 159 1.95 20.64 -7.49
N ALA A 160 2.48 21.04 -6.33
CA ALA A 160 2.79 22.44 -6.03
C ALA A 160 4.08 22.87 -6.73
N ALA A 161 5.10 22.00 -6.71
CA ALA A 161 6.35 22.24 -7.44
C ALA A 161 6.25 21.88 -8.94
N GLY A 162 5.23 21.14 -9.36
CA GLY A 162 5.10 20.62 -10.71
C GLY A 162 6.16 19.57 -11.06
N VAL A 163 6.53 18.75 -10.07
CA VAL A 163 7.56 17.70 -10.19
C VAL A 163 6.95 16.32 -9.99
N LEU A 164 7.39 15.37 -10.77
CA LEU A 164 7.09 13.94 -10.64
C LEU A 164 8.40 13.20 -10.33
N TYR A 165 8.38 12.35 -9.31
CA TYR A 165 9.50 11.49 -8.93
C TYR A 165 9.21 10.06 -9.33
N VAL A 166 10.17 9.43 -10.02
CA VAL A 166 10.06 8.09 -10.59
C VAL A 166 11.34 7.32 -10.32
N ALA A 167 11.24 6.10 -9.83
CA ALA A 167 12.38 5.21 -9.69
C ALA A 167 12.39 4.21 -10.86
N ALA A 168 13.48 4.16 -11.61
CA ALA A 168 13.70 3.30 -12.76
C ALA A 168 14.79 2.26 -12.45
N PHE A 169 14.65 1.04 -12.99
CA PHE A 169 15.65 -0.02 -12.86
C PHE A 169 16.39 -0.22 -14.16
N LEU A 170 17.56 0.40 -14.27
CA LEU A 170 18.33 0.55 -15.49
C LEU A 170 19.41 -0.53 -15.63
N ALA A 171 19.63 -0.97 -16.86
CA ALA A 171 20.73 -1.88 -17.21
C ALA A 171 22.10 -1.26 -16.88
N PRO A 172 23.11 -2.05 -16.39
CA PRO A 172 23.04 -3.50 -16.25
C PRO A 172 22.29 -4.02 -15.02
N ALA A 173 22.11 -3.23 -13.96
CA ALA A 173 21.27 -3.39 -12.79
C ALA A 173 21.58 -2.23 -11.82
N GLN A 174 20.85 -1.14 -11.90
CA GLN A 174 21.00 0.03 -11.04
C GLN A 174 19.67 0.74 -10.92
N HIS A 175 19.23 1.04 -9.70
CA HIS A 175 18.06 1.90 -9.52
C HIS A 175 18.47 3.37 -9.49
N GLU A 176 17.72 4.17 -10.24
CA GLU A 176 17.88 5.62 -10.27
C GLU A 176 16.56 6.33 -10.00
N LEU A 177 16.60 7.36 -9.17
CA LEU A 177 15.48 8.28 -8.96
C LEU A 177 15.60 9.45 -9.94
N PHE A 178 14.52 9.66 -10.68
CA PHE A 178 14.37 10.76 -11.61
C PHE A 178 13.36 11.77 -11.08
N ALA A 179 13.67 13.05 -11.19
CA ALA A 179 12.70 14.13 -11.06
C ALA A 179 12.35 14.67 -12.45
N LEU A 180 11.07 14.62 -12.78
CA LEU A 180 10.55 15.04 -14.07
C LEU A 180 9.61 16.23 -13.90
N ARG A 181 9.62 17.15 -14.87
CA ARG A 181 8.60 18.19 -14.95
C ARG A 181 7.27 17.59 -15.39
N THR A 182 6.22 17.73 -14.59
CA THR A 182 4.89 17.12 -14.86
C THR A 182 4.26 17.60 -16.17
N SER A 183 4.56 18.83 -16.60
CA SER A 183 3.94 19.44 -17.80
C SER A 183 4.44 18.86 -19.13
N ASN A 184 5.68 18.31 -19.18
CA ASN A 184 6.29 17.89 -20.45
C ASN A 184 7.30 16.72 -20.32
N GLY A 185 7.43 16.10 -19.15
CA GLY A 185 8.35 14.99 -18.90
C GLY A 185 9.84 15.34 -19.01
N ALA A 186 10.21 16.62 -18.96
CA ALA A 186 11.62 17.01 -18.98
C ALA A 186 12.31 16.57 -17.69
N VAL A 187 13.44 15.85 -17.82
CA VAL A 187 14.27 15.46 -16.67
C VAL A 187 14.89 16.73 -16.06
N LEU A 188 14.63 16.94 -14.78
CA LEU A 188 15.19 18.03 -13.99
C LEU A 188 16.53 17.60 -13.37
N TRP A 189 16.55 16.41 -12.81
CA TRP A 189 17.72 15.73 -12.28
C TRP A 189 17.46 14.22 -12.17
N HIS A 190 18.52 13.42 -12.05
CA HIS A 190 18.45 12.01 -11.67
C HIS A 190 19.66 11.61 -10.84
N ARG A 191 19.49 10.59 -9.99
CA ARG A 191 20.54 10.10 -9.10
C ARG A 191 20.38 8.62 -8.80
N PRO A 192 21.50 7.87 -8.64
CA PRO A 192 21.49 6.53 -8.07
C PRO A 192 20.87 6.52 -6.67
N ILE A 193 20.09 5.48 -6.39
CA ILE A 193 19.41 5.29 -5.09
C ILE A 193 19.64 3.91 -4.47
N ASP A 194 20.57 3.14 -5.01
CA ASP A 194 20.98 1.87 -4.42
C ASP A 194 21.83 2.14 -3.17
N PRO A 195 21.40 1.68 -1.96
CA PRO A 195 22.17 1.81 -0.73
C PRO A 195 23.53 1.11 -0.83
N PRO A 196 24.55 1.62 -0.14
CA PRO A 196 25.85 0.96 -0.09
C PRO A 196 25.76 -0.45 0.48
N GLY A 197 26.26 -1.44 -0.25
CA GLY A 197 26.26 -2.86 0.17
C GLY A 197 25.04 -3.65 -0.33
N MET A 198 24.04 -3.02 -0.91
CA MET A 198 22.93 -3.69 -1.58
C MET A 198 23.36 -4.27 -2.93
N ASP A 199 22.96 -5.49 -3.26
CA ASP A 199 23.07 -6.02 -4.64
C ASP A 199 21.74 -5.73 -5.38
N PRO A 200 21.69 -4.78 -6.30
CA PRO A 200 20.45 -4.42 -6.96
C PRO A 200 19.85 -5.54 -7.83
N ARG A 201 20.65 -6.56 -8.18
CA ARG A 201 20.17 -7.72 -8.96
C ARG A 201 19.28 -8.67 -8.14
N THR A 202 19.27 -8.54 -6.82
CA THR A 202 18.43 -9.35 -5.92
C THR A 202 17.24 -8.56 -5.37
N GLN A 203 17.09 -7.30 -5.80
CA GLN A 203 16.08 -6.38 -5.28
C GLN A 203 14.98 -6.10 -6.31
N GLN A 204 13.77 -5.93 -5.82
CA GLN A 204 12.63 -5.45 -6.59
C GLN A 204 12.05 -4.21 -5.93
N LEU A 205 12.07 -3.08 -6.63
CA LEU A 205 11.47 -1.84 -6.17
C LEU A 205 10.00 -1.79 -6.62
N ARG A 206 9.12 -2.49 -5.88
CA ARG A 206 7.67 -2.54 -6.16
C ARG A 206 6.88 -1.52 -5.35
N SER A 207 7.35 -1.21 -4.16
CA SER A 207 6.71 -0.29 -3.21
C SER A 207 6.58 1.11 -3.79
N ALA A 208 5.38 1.70 -3.72
CA ALA A 208 5.12 3.06 -4.17
C ALA A 208 6.05 4.07 -3.49
N LEU A 209 6.50 5.06 -4.24
CA LEU A 209 7.31 6.15 -3.71
C LEU A 209 6.47 7.01 -2.76
N THR A 210 7.14 7.57 -1.75
CA THR A 210 6.51 8.49 -0.79
C THR A 210 7.28 9.81 -0.77
N LEU A 211 6.56 10.92 -0.97
CA LEU A 211 7.11 12.27 -0.83
C LEU A 211 6.63 12.87 0.49
N ALA A 212 7.55 13.05 1.42
CA ALA A 212 7.28 13.66 2.72
C ALA A 212 8.56 14.32 3.26
N ASN A 213 8.46 15.24 4.21
CA ASN A 213 9.58 15.86 4.90
C ASN A 213 10.64 16.49 3.96
N GLY A 214 10.24 16.89 2.75
CA GLY A 214 11.17 17.39 1.73
C GLY A 214 12.06 16.32 1.09
N SER A 215 11.75 15.04 1.28
CA SER A 215 12.48 13.88 0.74
C SER A 215 11.55 12.92 0.00
N VAL A 216 12.11 12.19 -0.96
CA VAL A 216 11.48 11.04 -1.61
C VAL A 216 12.03 9.79 -0.96
N TYR A 217 11.12 8.96 -0.43
CA TYR A 217 11.43 7.67 0.18
C TYR A 217 11.09 6.54 -0.79
N VAL A 218 11.97 5.56 -0.88
CA VAL A 218 11.82 4.34 -1.68
C VAL A 218 12.06 3.13 -0.79
N ALA A 219 11.33 2.04 -1.02
CA ALA A 219 11.50 0.82 -0.25
C ALA A 219 11.71 -0.37 -1.20
N TYR A 220 12.57 -1.30 -0.80
CA TYR A 220 12.99 -2.43 -1.61
C TYR A 220 12.58 -3.75 -0.97
N GLY A 221 12.07 -4.64 -1.78
CA GLY A 221 11.87 -6.06 -1.47
C GLY A 221 12.78 -6.95 -2.29
N GLY A 222 12.67 -8.27 -2.10
CA GLY A 222 13.31 -9.25 -2.95
C GLY A 222 12.63 -9.45 -4.29
N LEU A 223 13.31 -10.13 -5.20
CA LEU A 223 12.70 -10.67 -6.41
C LEU A 223 11.74 -11.80 -6.05
N PHE A 224 10.69 -11.99 -6.83
CA PHE A 224 9.84 -13.16 -6.70
C PHE A 224 10.67 -14.45 -6.80
N GLY A 225 10.59 -15.30 -5.76
CA GLY A 225 11.38 -16.50 -5.61
C GLY A 225 12.60 -16.35 -4.70
N ASP A 226 12.81 -15.19 -4.07
CA ASP A 226 13.78 -14.92 -2.98
C ASP A 226 15.20 -15.36 -3.27
N CYS A 227 15.67 -15.16 -4.50
CA CYS A 227 16.98 -15.60 -4.94
C CYS A 227 18.09 -14.69 -4.46
N GLY A 228 19.14 -15.32 -3.97
CA GLY A 228 20.33 -14.62 -3.51
C GLY A 228 20.23 -14.21 -2.04
N SER A 229 21.16 -13.37 -1.62
CA SER A 229 21.15 -12.77 -0.29
C SER A 229 20.68 -11.33 -0.43
N TYR A 230 19.58 -10.98 0.23
CA TYR A 230 19.04 -9.64 0.22
C TYR A 230 18.43 -9.28 1.58
N HIS A 231 18.16 -8.00 1.77
CA HIS A 231 17.41 -7.45 2.89
C HIS A 231 16.33 -6.51 2.37
N GLY A 232 15.30 -6.23 3.17
CA GLY A 232 14.47 -5.07 2.97
C GLY A 232 15.31 -3.80 3.20
N TRP A 233 15.04 -2.75 2.43
CA TRP A 233 15.69 -1.44 2.58
C TRP A 233 14.65 -0.34 2.50
N VAL A 234 14.92 0.76 3.21
CA VAL A 234 14.33 2.07 2.92
C VAL A 234 15.46 3.02 2.59
N ALA A 235 15.35 3.72 1.46
CA ALA A 235 16.29 4.77 1.11
C ALA A 235 15.54 6.10 0.96
N ALA A 236 16.24 7.23 1.22
CA ALA A 236 15.68 8.56 1.10
C ALA A 236 16.68 9.52 0.44
N LEU A 237 16.17 10.33 -0.49
CA LEU A 237 16.91 11.40 -1.13
C LEU A 237 16.11 12.70 -1.06
N ALA A 238 16.80 13.82 -0.79
CA ALA A 238 16.14 15.12 -0.78
C ALA A 238 15.42 15.38 -2.13
N ALA A 239 14.22 15.96 -2.07
CA ALA A 239 13.36 16.17 -3.25
C ALA A 239 13.97 17.10 -4.30
N ASP A 240 14.97 17.91 -3.93
CA ASP A 240 15.75 18.73 -4.86
C ASP A 240 16.97 17.99 -5.48
N GLY A 241 17.17 16.72 -5.12
CA GLY A 241 18.28 15.88 -5.55
C GLY A 241 19.61 16.18 -4.84
N SER A 242 19.62 17.07 -3.87
CA SER A 242 20.83 17.43 -3.13
C SER A 242 21.13 16.48 -1.96
N GLY A 243 22.29 16.66 -1.33
CA GLY A 243 22.68 15.93 -0.13
C GLY A 243 23.04 14.46 -0.35
N PRO A 244 23.31 13.72 0.73
CA PRO A 244 23.59 12.29 0.69
C PRO A 244 22.30 11.46 0.54
N LEU A 245 22.42 10.25 0.01
CA LEU A 245 21.41 9.22 0.17
C LEU A 245 21.41 8.77 1.63
N LEU A 246 20.25 8.75 2.26
CA LEU A 246 20.04 8.12 3.56
C LEU A 246 19.51 6.72 3.31
N ASP A 247 19.84 5.78 4.19
CA ASP A 247 19.37 4.40 4.08
C ASP A 247 19.12 3.76 5.47
N TYR A 248 18.22 2.80 5.47
CA TYR A 248 17.94 1.91 6.59
C TYR A 248 17.84 0.48 6.04
N PRO A 249 18.81 -0.38 6.34
CA PRO A 249 18.68 -1.82 6.11
C PRO A 249 17.80 -2.43 7.19
N VAL A 250 16.82 -3.24 6.80
CA VAL A 250 16.12 -4.09 7.78
C VAL A 250 17.15 -5.09 8.30
N PRO A 251 17.34 -5.24 9.65
CA PRO A 251 18.44 -6.02 10.21
C PRO A 251 18.21 -7.52 10.16
N THR A 252 17.41 -8.01 9.21
CA THR A 252 17.17 -9.45 9.00
C THR A 252 18.47 -10.17 8.63
N THR A 253 18.56 -11.44 8.97
CA THR A 253 19.69 -12.28 8.56
C THR A 253 19.73 -12.45 7.04
N ASN A 254 18.55 -12.60 6.42
CA ASN A 254 18.30 -12.59 4.98
C ASN A 254 16.79 -12.37 4.76
N ALA A 255 16.39 -11.90 3.59
CA ALA A 255 15.00 -11.55 3.25
C ALA A 255 14.44 -10.37 4.10
N GLY A 256 13.19 -10.42 4.56
CA GLY A 256 12.55 -9.28 5.25
C GLY A 256 12.26 -8.12 4.31
N GLY A 257 11.94 -8.41 3.07
CA GLY A 257 11.67 -7.43 2.02
C GLY A 257 10.50 -6.50 2.32
N ILE A 258 10.61 -5.23 1.94
CA ILE A 258 9.50 -4.27 1.98
C ILE A 258 8.95 -4.19 0.56
N TRP A 259 7.93 -5.01 0.26
CA TRP A 259 7.51 -5.24 -1.13
C TRP A 259 6.04 -4.95 -1.44
N ALA A 260 5.24 -4.59 -0.42
CA ALA A 260 3.85 -4.19 -0.65
C ALA A 260 3.77 -3.02 -1.64
N PRO A 261 2.91 -3.09 -2.66
CA PRO A 261 2.74 -2.01 -3.64
C PRO A 261 2.37 -0.65 -3.05
N SER A 262 1.70 -0.65 -1.88
CA SER A 262 1.30 0.58 -1.19
C SER A 262 2.48 1.45 -0.71
N GLY A 263 3.64 0.83 -0.46
CA GLY A 263 4.83 1.56 -0.01
C GLY A 263 4.72 2.14 1.40
N PRO A 264 5.69 2.95 1.82
CA PRO A 264 5.70 3.56 3.15
C PRO A 264 4.52 4.50 3.37
N ALA A 265 3.83 4.36 4.51
CA ALA A 265 2.86 5.34 4.98
C ALA A 265 3.55 6.37 5.90
N VAL A 266 3.00 7.58 6.01
CA VAL A 266 3.58 8.65 6.85
C VAL A 266 2.51 9.23 7.74
N ASP A 267 2.83 9.36 9.03
CA ASP A 267 1.96 9.96 10.01
C ASP A 267 2.04 11.52 10.02
N ARG A 268 1.28 12.14 10.92
CA ARG A 268 1.24 13.61 11.07
C ARG A 268 2.54 14.22 11.61
N ASP A 269 3.38 13.42 12.28
CA ASP A 269 4.65 13.85 12.85
C ASP A 269 5.81 13.65 11.85
N GLY A 270 5.50 13.07 10.69
CA GLY A 270 6.42 12.81 9.60
C GLY A 270 7.15 11.47 9.70
N ASN A 271 6.80 10.62 10.67
CA ASN A 271 7.39 9.30 10.79
C ASN A 271 6.85 8.35 9.71
N LEU A 272 7.72 7.47 9.22
CA LEU A 272 7.38 6.49 8.21
C LEU A 272 7.04 5.15 8.86
N PHE A 273 6.04 4.48 8.31
CA PHE A 273 5.67 3.12 8.68
C PHE A 273 5.81 2.22 7.46
N VAL A 274 6.55 1.12 7.63
CA VAL A 274 6.75 0.09 6.61
C VAL A 274 6.44 -1.28 7.18
N ALA A 275 6.03 -2.22 6.34
CA ALA A 275 5.84 -3.61 6.74
C ALA A 275 6.84 -4.50 6.00
N THR A 276 7.48 -5.41 6.75
CA THR A 276 8.44 -6.39 6.21
C THR A 276 7.77 -7.74 5.96
N GLY A 277 8.24 -8.44 4.95
CA GLY A 277 7.96 -9.84 4.75
C GLY A 277 8.77 -10.74 5.68
N ASN A 278 8.64 -12.04 5.49
CA ASN A 278 9.34 -13.06 6.26
C ASN A 278 10.87 -12.89 6.18
N SER A 279 11.56 -13.21 7.27
CA SER A 279 13.01 -13.47 7.25
C SER A 279 13.29 -14.98 7.27
N PHE A 280 14.55 -15.37 7.05
CA PHE A 280 14.95 -16.76 7.16
C PHE A 280 15.29 -17.19 8.60
N SER A 281 15.09 -16.31 9.58
CA SER A 281 15.31 -16.59 11.00
C SER A 281 14.01 -17.04 11.68
N ALA A 282 14.06 -18.19 12.36
CA ALA A 282 12.97 -18.67 13.21
C ALA A 282 13.34 -18.73 14.70
N ASP A 283 14.65 -18.65 15.00
CA ASP A 283 15.18 -18.80 16.37
C ASP A 283 15.45 -17.45 17.05
N THR A 284 15.75 -16.42 16.25
CA THR A 284 16.09 -15.09 16.75
C THR A 284 15.28 -14.06 15.99
N PHE A 285 14.53 -13.24 16.71
CA PHE A 285 13.76 -12.15 16.10
C PHE A 285 14.70 -11.11 15.49
N ASP A 286 14.44 -10.75 14.22
CA ASP A 286 15.30 -9.89 13.42
C ASP A 286 14.50 -8.90 12.54
N LEU A 287 13.29 -8.54 12.96
CA LEU A 287 12.36 -7.64 12.26
C LEU A 287 11.80 -8.19 10.91
N GLY A 288 11.86 -9.50 10.67
CA GLY A 288 10.97 -10.14 9.70
C GLY A 288 9.53 -10.09 10.20
N ASP A 289 8.55 -10.07 9.28
CA ASP A 289 7.11 -10.02 9.57
C ASP A 289 6.74 -8.94 10.61
N SER A 290 7.19 -7.72 10.36
CA SER A 290 7.05 -6.61 11.30
C SER A 290 6.48 -5.36 10.64
N VAL A 291 5.85 -4.51 11.42
CA VAL A 291 5.65 -3.08 11.12
C VAL A 291 6.74 -2.29 11.82
N ILE A 292 7.49 -1.49 11.08
CA ILE A 292 8.61 -0.70 11.59
C ILE A 292 8.29 0.78 11.44
N GLU A 293 8.47 1.54 12.53
CA GLU A 293 8.40 2.99 12.54
C GLU A 293 9.81 3.57 12.38
N LEU A 294 9.99 4.45 11.40
CA LEU A 294 11.24 5.15 11.12
C LEU A 294 11.04 6.66 11.22
N SER A 295 12.01 7.37 11.82
CA SER A 295 12.05 8.82 11.74
C SER A 295 12.23 9.31 10.30
N PRO A 296 12.00 10.62 10.02
CA PRO A 296 12.31 11.20 8.70
C PRO A 296 13.77 11.02 8.25
N GLN A 297 14.70 10.78 9.18
CA GLN A 297 16.12 10.51 8.92
C GLN A 297 16.44 9.02 8.89
N LEU A 298 15.42 8.15 8.75
CA LEU A 298 15.52 6.71 8.69
C LEU A 298 16.18 6.07 9.92
N LYS A 299 15.94 6.60 11.12
CA LYS A 299 16.27 5.93 12.37
C LYS A 299 15.06 5.13 12.84
N GLU A 300 15.26 3.89 13.17
CA GLU A 300 14.25 3.06 13.82
C GLU A 300 13.82 3.68 15.14
N LEU A 301 12.52 3.83 15.34
CA LEU A 301 11.91 4.40 16.53
C LEU A 301 11.17 3.34 17.33
N ALA A 302 10.38 2.51 16.66
CA ALA A 302 9.57 1.46 17.25
C ALA A 302 9.27 0.37 16.21
N PHE A 303 8.77 -0.76 16.68
CA PHE A 303 8.24 -1.81 15.83
C PHE A 303 7.07 -2.54 16.48
N PHE A 304 6.30 -3.23 15.67
CA PHE A 304 5.35 -4.27 16.04
C PHE A 304 5.69 -5.54 15.27
N ALA A 305 5.56 -6.69 15.93
CA ALA A 305 5.54 -7.99 15.28
C ALA A 305 4.50 -8.89 15.94
N PRO A 306 3.80 -9.76 15.17
CA PRO A 306 2.92 -10.77 15.75
C PRO A 306 3.67 -11.67 16.73
N ALA A 307 2.98 -12.16 17.77
CA ALA A 307 3.60 -13.04 18.76
C ALA A 307 4.09 -14.37 18.15
N ASP A 308 3.51 -14.78 17.04
CA ASP A 308 3.86 -15.99 16.27
C ASP A 308 4.78 -15.72 15.06
N TRP A 309 5.50 -14.60 15.05
CA TRP A 309 6.42 -14.18 13.98
C TRP A 309 7.34 -15.29 13.45
N ALA A 310 7.83 -16.18 14.35
CA ALA A 310 8.70 -17.29 13.96
C ALA A 310 7.98 -18.32 13.09
N ALA A 311 6.68 -18.54 13.32
CA ALA A 311 5.86 -19.40 12.48
C ALA A 311 5.54 -18.72 11.13
N LEU A 312 5.33 -17.41 11.12
CA LEU A 312 5.14 -16.63 9.89
C LEU A 312 6.40 -16.70 9.02
N ASN A 313 7.58 -16.39 9.59
CA ASN A 313 8.87 -16.52 8.91
C ASN A 313 9.08 -17.91 8.29
N THR A 314 8.80 -18.97 9.05
CA THR A 314 8.98 -20.36 8.58
C THR A 314 8.00 -20.74 7.48
N GLY A 315 6.80 -20.18 7.54
CA GLY A 315 5.69 -20.52 6.63
C GLY A 315 5.62 -19.68 5.37
N ASP A 316 6.53 -18.72 5.15
CA ASP A 316 6.43 -17.72 4.08
C ASP A 316 5.06 -16.97 4.12
N VAL A 317 4.66 -16.55 5.33
CA VAL A 317 3.36 -15.92 5.58
C VAL A 317 3.55 -14.43 5.82
N ASP A 318 4.06 -13.72 4.82
CA ASP A 318 4.44 -12.31 4.89
C ASP A 318 3.36 -11.41 5.49
N LEU A 319 3.67 -10.77 6.62
CA LEU A 319 2.91 -9.63 7.12
C LEU A 319 2.99 -8.44 6.13
N GLY A 320 4.14 -8.27 5.50
CA GLY A 320 4.46 -7.20 4.56
C GLY A 320 3.91 -7.37 3.14
N SER A 321 2.97 -8.30 2.89
CA SER A 321 2.27 -8.37 1.59
C SER A 321 1.27 -7.21 1.39
N VAL A 322 0.93 -6.51 2.47
CA VAL A 322 0.14 -5.27 2.50
C VAL A 322 0.92 -4.22 3.27
N GLY A 323 0.97 -2.99 2.80
CA GLY A 323 1.58 -1.88 3.55
C GLY A 323 0.65 -1.32 4.62
N PRO A 324 1.22 -0.67 5.65
CA PRO A 324 0.46 -0.07 6.73
C PRO A 324 -0.50 1.04 6.23
N ALA A 325 -1.69 1.13 6.82
CA ALA A 325 -2.63 2.21 6.58
C ALA A 325 -2.91 2.96 7.91
N ILE A 326 -2.67 4.30 7.90
CA ILE A 326 -2.76 5.12 9.11
C ILE A 326 -4.06 5.90 9.11
N MET A 327 -4.93 5.61 10.09
CA MET A 327 -6.21 6.28 10.27
C MET A 327 -6.06 7.65 10.94
N PRO A 328 -7.03 8.57 10.76
CA PRO A 328 -6.94 9.95 11.27
C PRO A 328 -6.79 10.07 12.79
N ASP A 329 -7.25 9.06 13.54
CA ASP A 329 -7.18 9.02 15.00
C ASP A 329 -5.87 8.40 15.53
N GLY A 330 -4.89 8.14 14.64
CA GLY A 330 -3.61 7.55 14.99
C GLY A 330 -3.65 6.03 15.16
N ARG A 331 -4.74 5.37 14.75
CA ARG A 331 -4.75 3.91 14.61
C ARG A 331 -4.09 3.51 13.31
N LEU A 332 -3.42 2.37 13.33
CA LEU A 332 -2.83 1.76 12.16
C LEU A 332 -3.43 0.37 11.98
N PHE A 333 -3.85 0.06 10.75
CA PHE A 333 -4.31 -1.27 10.41
C PHE A 333 -3.26 -1.97 9.54
N GLN A 334 -2.92 -3.20 9.92
CA GLN A 334 -2.00 -4.08 9.21
C GLN A 334 -2.63 -5.44 8.99
N ILE A 335 -2.38 -6.02 7.83
CA ILE A 335 -2.77 -7.39 7.45
C ILE A 335 -1.76 -7.90 6.41
N GLY A 336 -1.66 -9.21 6.24
CA GLY A 336 -0.75 -9.82 5.27
C GLY A 336 -1.27 -11.14 4.70
N LYS A 337 -0.36 -12.00 4.20
CA LYS A 337 -0.65 -13.33 3.61
C LYS A 337 -1.44 -14.23 4.56
N GLY A 338 -1.23 -14.12 5.87
CA GLY A 338 -1.95 -14.92 6.86
C GLY A 338 -3.41 -14.53 7.05
N GLY A 339 -3.86 -13.43 6.47
CA GLY A 339 -5.24 -12.98 6.58
C GLY A 339 -5.69 -12.59 7.98
N VAL A 340 -4.77 -12.42 8.92
CA VAL A 340 -5.03 -11.88 10.27
C VAL A 340 -4.84 -10.37 10.22
N GLY A 341 -5.88 -9.64 10.60
CA GLY A 341 -5.83 -8.18 10.76
C GLY A 341 -5.33 -7.80 12.16
N TYR A 342 -4.47 -6.80 12.22
CA TYR A 342 -3.91 -6.23 13.45
C TYR A 342 -4.27 -4.75 13.52
N LEU A 343 -4.84 -4.34 14.64
CA LEU A 343 -5.08 -2.93 14.96
C LEU A 343 -3.99 -2.47 15.92
N LEU A 344 -3.23 -1.46 15.53
CA LEU A 344 -2.09 -0.93 16.26
C LEU A 344 -2.33 0.52 16.67
N ASP A 345 -1.58 1.00 17.65
CA ASP A 345 -1.44 2.43 17.95
C ASP A 345 -0.16 2.94 17.27
N ALA A 346 -0.30 3.86 16.31
CA ALA A 346 0.86 4.42 15.61
C ALA A 346 1.79 5.21 16.53
N ASN A 347 1.34 5.63 17.73
CA ASN A 347 2.20 6.32 18.72
C ASN A 347 2.92 5.34 19.67
N ASP A 348 2.53 4.05 19.68
CA ASP A 348 3.14 3.00 20.49
C ASP A 348 2.87 1.64 19.88
N LEU A 349 3.77 1.17 19.02
CA LEU A 349 3.64 -0.11 18.33
C LEU A 349 3.74 -1.33 19.25
N GLY A 350 4.26 -1.17 20.47
CA GLY A 350 4.21 -2.17 21.55
C GLY A 350 5.15 -3.37 21.40
N GLY A 351 5.95 -3.47 20.36
CA GLY A 351 6.89 -4.59 20.12
C GLY A 351 6.20 -5.90 19.74
N ILE A 352 6.76 -7.04 20.15
CA ILE A 352 6.19 -8.36 19.84
C ILE A 352 4.88 -8.58 20.61
N GLY A 353 3.77 -8.83 19.90
CA GLY A 353 2.43 -9.03 20.48
C GLY A 353 1.84 -7.78 21.10
N GLY A 354 2.26 -6.58 20.62
CA GLY A 354 1.81 -5.29 21.14
C GLY A 354 0.56 -4.73 20.49
N GLU A 355 -0.14 -5.50 19.66
CA GLU A 355 -1.38 -5.05 19.02
C GLU A 355 -2.49 -4.73 20.03
N LEU A 356 -3.32 -3.73 19.70
CA LEU A 356 -4.52 -3.42 20.45
C LEU A 356 -5.58 -4.52 20.33
N SER A 357 -5.68 -5.09 19.13
CA SER A 357 -6.47 -6.29 18.86
C SER A 357 -6.05 -6.95 17.55
N SER A 358 -6.29 -8.24 17.44
CA SER A 358 -6.12 -9.00 16.22
C SER A 358 -7.26 -9.99 16.01
N ALA A 359 -7.59 -10.27 14.75
CA ALA A 359 -8.63 -11.25 14.40
C ALA A 359 -8.41 -11.77 12.97
N PRO A 360 -8.81 -13.03 12.69
CA PRO A 360 -8.89 -13.53 11.33
C PRO A 360 -9.87 -12.69 10.50
N VAL A 361 -9.44 -12.26 9.32
CA VAL A 361 -10.23 -11.45 8.38
C VAL A 361 -10.54 -12.24 7.12
N CYS A 362 -9.54 -12.92 6.51
CA CYS A 362 -9.71 -13.63 5.24
C CYS A 362 -8.61 -14.68 5.00
N GLY A 363 -8.61 -15.30 3.81
CA GLY A 363 -7.64 -16.33 3.44
C GLY A 363 -6.24 -15.79 3.09
N GLY A 364 -6.10 -14.47 2.96
CA GLY A 364 -4.86 -13.77 2.62
C GLY A 364 -5.16 -12.43 1.99
N SER A 365 -4.24 -11.46 2.16
CA SER A 365 -4.40 -10.10 1.66
C SER A 365 -3.10 -9.61 1.03
N PHE A 366 -3.22 -8.83 -0.06
CA PHE A 366 -2.08 -8.32 -0.84
C PHE A 366 -2.34 -6.89 -1.31
N GLY A 367 -1.28 -6.10 -1.44
CA GLY A 367 -1.32 -4.77 -2.03
C GLY A 367 -1.49 -3.65 -1.02
N GLY A 368 -2.68 -3.12 -0.85
CA GLY A 368 -2.99 -2.04 0.08
C GLY A 368 -4.45 -2.04 0.50
N THR A 369 -4.75 -1.64 1.72
CA THR A 369 -6.12 -1.41 2.20
C THR A 369 -6.53 0.04 1.95
N ALA A 370 -7.85 0.31 1.92
CA ALA A 370 -8.35 1.68 2.01
C ALA A 370 -9.08 1.89 3.34
N HIS A 371 -9.13 3.14 3.81
CA HIS A 371 -9.90 3.47 5.01
C HIS A 371 -10.63 4.80 4.89
N ASP A 372 -11.89 4.85 5.32
CA ASP A 372 -12.68 6.08 5.42
C ASP A 372 -13.18 6.23 6.86
N GLY A 373 -12.61 7.20 7.55
CA GLY A 373 -12.79 7.35 8.99
C GLY A 373 -12.36 6.10 9.74
N ARG A 374 -13.32 5.36 10.30
CA ARG A 374 -13.09 4.11 11.04
C ARG A 374 -13.45 2.84 10.26
N SER A 375 -13.83 2.96 9.01
CA SER A 375 -14.07 1.82 8.13
C SER A 375 -12.77 1.47 7.41
N VAL A 376 -12.42 0.19 7.37
CA VAL A 376 -11.26 -0.34 6.64
C VAL A 376 -11.77 -1.34 5.61
N TYR A 377 -11.30 -1.21 4.37
CA TYR A 377 -11.65 -2.09 3.27
C TYR A 377 -10.43 -2.90 2.88
N VAL A 378 -10.55 -4.20 3.02
CA VAL A 378 -9.43 -5.15 2.90
C VAL A 378 -9.57 -5.96 1.63
N PRO A 379 -8.57 -5.91 0.72
CA PRO A 379 -8.54 -6.78 -0.45
C PRO A 379 -8.10 -8.18 -0.02
N CYS A 380 -8.98 -9.14 -0.18
CA CYS A 380 -8.70 -10.52 0.16
C CYS A 380 -8.67 -11.39 -1.10
N SER A 381 -7.87 -12.46 -1.09
CA SER A 381 -7.86 -13.47 -2.15
C SER A 381 -9.21 -14.17 -2.35
N ASP A 382 -10.12 -14.02 -1.37
CA ASP A 382 -11.46 -14.61 -1.35
C ASP A 382 -12.60 -13.57 -1.27
N GLY A 383 -12.34 -12.32 -1.66
CA GLY A 383 -13.31 -11.23 -1.77
C GLY A 383 -12.88 -9.93 -1.11
N LEU A 384 -13.75 -8.93 -1.16
CA LEU A 384 -13.55 -7.66 -0.46
C LEU A 384 -14.23 -7.70 0.91
N VAL A 385 -13.52 -7.29 1.96
CA VAL A 385 -14.04 -7.27 3.34
C VAL A 385 -14.06 -5.85 3.87
N ALA A 386 -15.17 -5.44 4.48
CA ALA A 386 -15.24 -4.20 5.24
C ALA A 386 -15.21 -4.48 6.74
N LEU A 387 -14.32 -3.78 7.40
CA LEU A 387 -14.17 -3.77 8.84
C LEU A 387 -14.61 -2.42 9.42
N ARG A 388 -14.97 -2.40 10.68
CA ARG A 388 -15.23 -1.18 11.43
C ARG A 388 -14.44 -1.19 12.73
N VAL A 389 -13.59 -0.21 12.92
CA VAL A 389 -12.90 0.03 14.19
C VAL A 389 -13.89 0.60 15.20
N ALA A 390 -13.93 0.03 16.40
CA ALA A 390 -14.80 0.44 17.49
C ALA A 390 -14.55 1.90 17.92
N ASP A 391 -15.54 2.50 18.62
CA ASP A 391 -15.46 3.91 19.01
C ASP A 391 -14.34 4.20 20.01
N ASP A 392 -13.94 3.21 20.80
CA ASP A 392 -12.80 3.30 21.72
C ASP A 392 -11.43 3.10 21.02
N GLY A 393 -11.42 2.75 19.73
CA GLY A 393 -10.22 2.50 18.94
C GLY A 393 -9.41 1.28 19.39
N ARG A 394 -10.03 0.31 20.08
CA ARG A 394 -9.31 -0.84 20.66
C ARG A 394 -9.69 -2.19 20.08
N SER A 395 -10.65 -2.25 19.18
CA SER A 395 -11.07 -3.46 18.48
C SER A 395 -11.65 -3.12 17.12
N PHE A 396 -11.86 -4.12 16.30
CA PHE A 396 -12.58 -4.00 15.03
C PHE A 396 -13.47 -5.22 14.80
N ASP A 397 -14.55 -5.01 14.05
CA ASP A 397 -15.49 -6.05 13.66
C ASP A 397 -15.71 -6.06 12.16
N GLN A 398 -16.01 -7.23 11.59
CA GLN A 398 -16.42 -7.34 10.20
C GLN A 398 -17.85 -6.79 10.04
N VAL A 399 -18.01 -5.82 9.14
CA VAL A 399 -19.32 -5.25 8.79
C VAL A 399 -19.98 -6.07 7.69
N TRP A 400 -19.23 -6.35 6.63
CA TRP A 400 -19.68 -7.16 5.50
C TRP A 400 -18.50 -7.81 4.75
N ARG A 401 -18.83 -8.82 3.97
CA ARG A 401 -17.93 -9.47 3.00
C ARG A 401 -18.67 -9.62 1.69
N SER A 402 -18.00 -9.38 0.57
CA SER A 402 -18.53 -9.64 -0.77
C SER A 402 -18.65 -11.14 -1.08
N ALA A 403 -19.20 -11.49 -2.23
CA ALA A 403 -18.96 -12.79 -2.85
C ALA A 403 -17.46 -13.00 -3.11
N ALA A 404 -17.05 -14.25 -3.27
CA ALA A 404 -15.64 -14.59 -3.48
C ALA A 404 -15.15 -14.17 -4.87
N PHE A 405 -14.01 -13.48 -4.91
CA PHE A 405 -13.19 -13.15 -6.08
C PHE A 405 -11.80 -12.73 -5.58
N ASP A 406 -10.80 -12.66 -6.46
CA ASP A 406 -9.47 -12.17 -6.10
C ASP A 406 -9.45 -10.63 -6.16
N ALA A 407 -9.49 -10.00 -4.98
CA ALA A 407 -9.65 -8.55 -4.87
C ALA A 407 -8.30 -7.82 -4.98
N GLY A 408 -8.20 -6.89 -5.91
CA GLY A 408 -7.13 -5.89 -5.96
C GLY A 408 -7.30 -4.81 -4.89
N PRO A 409 -6.26 -3.96 -4.67
CA PRO A 409 -6.30 -2.88 -3.67
C PRO A 409 -7.51 -1.95 -3.89
N PRO A 410 -8.34 -1.73 -2.86
CA PRO A 410 -9.55 -0.92 -3.00
C PRO A 410 -9.28 0.58 -2.79
N ILE A 411 -10.18 1.42 -3.34
CA ILE A 411 -10.27 2.84 -3.01
C ILE A 411 -11.73 3.21 -2.69
N VAL A 412 -11.92 4.33 -2.01
CA VAL A 412 -13.25 4.91 -1.72
C VAL A 412 -13.40 6.18 -2.53
N ALA A 413 -14.32 6.20 -3.47
CA ALA A 413 -14.55 7.35 -4.34
C ALA A 413 -16.02 7.46 -4.76
N GLY A 414 -16.56 8.69 -4.80
CA GLY A 414 -17.90 8.96 -5.27
C GLY A 414 -19.00 8.16 -4.56
N GLY A 415 -18.81 7.86 -3.28
CA GLY A 415 -19.79 7.15 -2.43
C GLY A 415 -19.79 5.63 -2.56
N LEU A 416 -18.83 5.04 -3.28
CA LEU A 416 -18.64 3.60 -3.42
C LEU A 416 -17.22 3.19 -3.03
N VAL A 417 -17.07 1.89 -2.70
CA VAL A 417 -15.77 1.22 -2.57
C VAL A 417 -15.47 0.52 -3.89
N TRP A 418 -14.36 0.87 -4.50
CA TRP A 418 -13.95 0.34 -5.80
C TRP A 418 -12.77 -0.60 -5.65
N THR A 419 -12.79 -1.70 -6.37
CA THR A 419 -11.68 -2.64 -6.47
C THR A 419 -11.68 -3.29 -7.84
N VAL A 420 -10.58 -3.94 -8.19
CA VAL A 420 -10.46 -4.75 -9.41
C VAL A 420 -10.59 -6.22 -9.02
N ASP A 421 -11.47 -6.95 -9.69
CA ASP A 421 -11.46 -8.41 -9.68
C ASP A 421 -10.31 -8.88 -10.59
N LEU A 422 -9.20 -9.30 -9.97
CA LEU A 422 -7.98 -9.70 -10.68
C LEU A 422 -8.16 -11.00 -11.45
N SER A 423 -9.10 -11.85 -11.04
CA SER A 423 -9.36 -13.14 -11.69
C SER A 423 -10.21 -13.03 -12.96
N SER A 424 -11.17 -12.09 -12.98
CA SER A 424 -12.07 -11.87 -14.10
C SER A 424 -11.82 -10.60 -14.90
N SER A 425 -10.81 -9.79 -14.51
CA SER A 425 -10.51 -8.49 -15.11
C SER A 425 -11.75 -7.59 -15.16
N ALA A 426 -12.27 -7.23 -14.00
CA ALA A 426 -13.45 -6.37 -13.88
C ALA A 426 -13.25 -5.28 -12.81
N LEU A 427 -13.71 -4.08 -13.10
CA LEU A 427 -13.84 -3.02 -12.09
C LEU A 427 -15.17 -3.18 -11.37
N LEU A 428 -15.12 -3.28 -10.04
CA LEU A 428 -16.27 -3.47 -9.17
C LEU A 428 -16.46 -2.27 -8.25
N GLY A 429 -17.71 -1.83 -8.08
CA GLY A 429 -18.11 -0.81 -7.12
C GLY A 429 -19.13 -1.35 -6.12
N PHE A 430 -18.85 -1.19 -4.81
CA PHE A 430 -19.68 -1.71 -3.73
C PHE A 430 -20.28 -0.58 -2.89
N ASP A 431 -21.51 -0.76 -2.41
CA ASP A 431 -22.10 0.08 -1.36
C ASP A 431 -21.29 -0.07 -0.07
N PRO A 432 -20.71 1.02 0.49
CA PRO A 432 -19.82 0.92 1.65
C PRO A 432 -20.53 0.44 2.94
N ALA A 433 -21.85 0.61 3.04
CA ALA A 433 -22.61 0.22 4.23
C ALA A 433 -23.10 -1.24 4.18
N ARG A 434 -23.38 -1.77 2.98
CA ARG A 434 -24.02 -3.08 2.79
C ARG A 434 -23.15 -4.12 2.10
N GLY A 435 -22.07 -3.69 1.41
CA GLY A 435 -21.25 -4.59 0.62
C GLY A 435 -21.96 -5.17 -0.63
N SER A 436 -23.10 -4.59 -1.02
CA SER A 436 -23.75 -4.99 -2.25
C SER A 436 -23.02 -4.41 -3.46
N GLU A 437 -22.78 -5.23 -4.49
CA GLU A 437 -22.24 -4.78 -5.76
C GLU A 437 -23.25 -3.86 -6.45
N VAL A 438 -22.81 -2.66 -6.81
CA VAL A 438 -23.60 -1.61 -7.45
C VAL A 438 -23.19 -1.45 -8.91
N VAL A 439 -21.89 -1.58 -9.18
CA VAL A 439 -21.30 -1.40 -10.51
C VAL A 439 -20.37 -2.56 -10.82
N ARG A 440 -20.45 -3.04 -12.06
CA ARG A 440 -19.48 -3.98 -12.66
C ARG A 440 -19.21 -3.53 -14.08
N GLU A 441 -17.95 -3.26 -14.38
CA GLU A 441 -17.48 -2.90 -15.72
C GLU A 441 -16.34 -3.84 -16.12
N SER A 442 -16.35 -4.33 -17.38
CA SER A 442 -15.29 -5.19 -17.88
C SER A 442 -14.02 -4.40 -18.18
N LEU A 443 -12.87 -5.03 -17.92
CA LEU A 443 -11.55 -4.52 -18.25
C LEU A 443 -10.86 -5.45 -19.26
N ASP A 444 -9.85 -4.94 -19.95
CA ASP A 444 -8.83 -5.80 -20.56
C ASP A 444 -8.01 -6.48 -19.43
N GLU A 445 -7.10 -7.40 -19.83
CA GLU A 445 -6.20 -8.10 -18.91
C GLU A 445 -5.54 -7.10 -17.93
N VAL A 446 -5.55 -7.44 -16.64
CA VAL A 446 -4.95 -6.64 -15.58
C VAL A 446 -3.69 -7.31 -15.02
N SER A 447 -2.76 -6.51 -14.51
CA SER A 447 -1.58 -7.00 -13.80
C SER A 447 -1.90 -7.29 -12.33
N HIS A 448 -1.00 -8.01 -11.65
CA HIS A 448 -1.07 -8.17 -10.18
C HIS A 448 -1.14 -6.82 -9.50
N PHE A 449 -1.95 -6.73 -8.44
CA PHE A 449 -2.12 -5.54 -7.61
C PHE A 449 -2.63 -4.30 -8.36
N ALA A 450 -3.32 -4.49 -9.50
CA ALA A 450 -3.95 -3.38 -10.20
C ALA A 450 -4.86 -2.61 -9.24
N SER A 451 -4.50 -1.35 -8.98
CA SER A 451 -5.22 -0.43 -8.09
C SER A 451 -5.83 0.70 -8.93
N PRO A 452 -7.13 0.99 -8.77
CA PRO A 452 -7.72 2.14 -9.43
C PRO A 452 -7.29 3.44 -8.75
N SER A 453 -7.27 4.54 -9.49
CA SER A 453 -7.17 5.89 -8.96
C SER A 453 -8.40 6.72 -9.34
N SER A 454 -8.56 7.90 -8.74
CA SER A 454 -9.74 8.72 -8.94
C SER A 454 -9.42 10.19 -9.22
N ALA A 455 -10.25 10.80 -10.08
CA ALA A 455 -10.42 12.25 -10.20
C ALA A 455 -11.92 12.57 -10.16
N PRO A 456 -12.32 13.84 -10.00
CA PRO A 456 -13.73 14.21 -9.96
C PRO A 456 -14.51 13.67 -11.15
N GLY A 457 -15.47 12.77 -10.90
CA GLY A 457 -16.31 12.16 -11.92
C GLY A 457 -15.71 10.96 -12.66
N CYS A 458 -14.46 10.59 -12.44
CA CYS A 458 -13.78 9.51 -13.16
C CYS A 458 -12.96 8.60 -12.25
N LEU A 459 -12.77 7.36 -12.73
CA LEU A 459 -11.82 6.37 -12.24
C LEU A 459 -10.86 5.99 -13.37
N PHE A 460 -9.61 5.69 -13.02
CA PHE A 460 -8.58 5.26 -13.96
C PHE A 460 -7.99 3.94 -13.45
N VAL A 461 -8.01 2.92 -14.29
CA VAL A 461 -7.60 1.57 -13.93
C VAL A 461 -6.42 1.15 -14.82
N PRO A 462 -5.30 0.68 -14.24
CA PRO A 462 -4.23 0.13 -15.04
C PRO A 462 -4.68 -1.24 -15.56
N THR A 463 -4.55 -1.43 -16.85
CA THR A 463 -4.63 -2.74 -17.51
C THR A 463 -3.24 -3.14 -17.95
N TYR A 464 -3.05 -4.38 -18.44
CA TYR A 464 -1.71 -4.94 -18.65
C TYR A 464 -0.73 -4.00 -19.38
N ARG A 465 -1.20 -3.29 -20.45
CA ARG A 465 -0.40 -2.33 -21.22
C ARG A 465 -1.18 -1.08 -21.63
N SER A 466 -2.17 -0.68 -20.85
CA SER A 466 -2.95 0.53 -21.09
C SER A 466 -3.57 1.05 -19.80
N ILE A 467 -4.18 2.22 -19.87
CA ILE A 467 -5.03 2.78 -18.82
C ILE A 467 -6.45 2.85 -19.37
N THR A 468 -7.41 2.38 -18.60
CA THR A 468 -8.84 2.49 -18.94
C THR A 468 -9.53 3.45 -17.98
N ALA A 469 -10.29 4.39 -18.51
CA ALA A 469 -11.07 5.36 -17.76
C ALA A 469 -12.56 5.02 -17.76
N PHE A 470 -13.18 5.18 -16.61
CA PHE A 470 -14.62 5.11 -16.40
C PHE A 470 -15.11 6.42 -15.82
N CYS A 471 -16.01 7.11 -16.51
CA CYS A 471 -16.47 8.43 -16.09
C CYS A 471 -18.01 8.49 -16.02
N VAL A 472 -18.56 9.39 -15.20
CA VAL A 472 -19.97 9.76 -15.26
C VAL A 472 -20.23 10.66 -16.45
N ALA A 473 -21.42 10.62 -17.01
CA ALA A 473 -21.77 11.47 -18.15
C ALA A 473 -21.62 12.96 -17.80
N GLY A 474 -20.84 13.70 -18.61
CA GLY A 474 -20.61 15.14 -18.44
C GLY A 474 -19.55 15.52 -17.39
N ALA A 475 -18.70 14.55 -16.98
CA ALA A 475 -17.54 14.82 -16.12
C ALA A 475 -16.36 15.36 -16.94
#